data_3ce7cf2b88be0d49e689544112d7bcc0
#
_entry.id   3ce7cf2b88be0d49e689544112d7bcc0
#
_cell.length_a   1.000
_cell.length_b   1.000
_cell.length_c   1.000
_cell.angle_alpha   90.00
_cell.angle_beta   90.00
_cell.angle_gamma   90.00
#
_symmetry.space_group_name_H-M   'P 1'
#
loop_
_entity.id
_entity.type
_entity.pdbx_description
1 polymer ?
#
loop_
_entity_poly.entity_id
_entity_poly.type
_entity_poly.pdbx_seq_one_letter_code
_entity_poly.pdbx_strand_id
1 'polypeptide(L)'
;MTPSVPVPMSGCGARTGLCAGVHDPLYARAVAVGVPGADPTVLISIDCLGIDASVAEAVRLGLAPLATERIAVVATHTHGGPPVLRDAFLGETEDRVMDRLVSGAVHAARAALAALAPAELRFGRSIAAGVARNRRQAAGPVDEDVAVLSLWRPG
;
A
#
# COMPACT_ATOMS: atom_id res chain seq x y z
N MET A 1 1.54 0.16 -11.31
CA MET A 1 1.93 -1.23 -10.97
C MET A 1 1.12 -2.31 -11.69
N THR A 2 -0.01 -1.97 -12.27
CA THR A 2 -0.90 -2.91 -12.96
C THR A 2 -0.13 -3.76 -13.99
N PRO A 3 -0.26 -5.09 -13.99
CA PRO A 3 0.34 -5.94 -15.01
C PRO A 3 -0.21 -5.61 -16.40
N SER A 4 0.64 -5.76 -17.43
CA SER A 4 0.25 -5.53 -18.83
C SER A 4 -0.42 -6.74 -19.49
N VAL A 5 -0.41 -7.89 -18.85
CA VAL A 5 -0.97 -9.17 -19.34
C VAL A 5 -1.87 -9.79 -18.28
N PRO A 6 -2.83 -10.65 -18.66
CA PRO A 6 -3.64 -11.38 -17.71
C PRO A 6 -2.75 -12.15 -16.72
N VAL A 7 -3.10 -12.07 -15.44
CA VAL A 7 -2.41 -12.74 -14.33
C VAL A 7 -3.43 -13.39 -13.40
N PRO A 8 -3.04 -14.40 -12.61
CA PRO A 8 -3.88 -14.89 -11.52
C PRO A 8 -4.26 -13.75 -10.58
N MET A 9 -5.40 -13.91 -9.89
CA MET A 9 -5.90 -12.92 -8.94
C MET A 9 -5.97 -13.54 -7.55
N SER A 10 -5.58 -12.81 -6.53
CA SER A 10 -5.60 -13.27 -5.13
C SER A 10 -6.79 -12.74 -4.33
N GLY A 11 -6.94 -13.23 -3.10
CA GLY A 11 -7.89 -12.73 -2.12
C GLY A 11 -9.24 -13.44 -2.05
N CYS A 12 -9.63 -14.20 -3.06
CA CYS A 12 -10.87 -14.98 -3.06
C CYS A 12 -10.58 -16.44 -3.39
N GLY A 13 -10.70 -17.33 -2.41
CA GLY A 13 -10.35 -18.76 -2.56
C GLY A 13 -11.15 -19.52 -3.61
N ALA A 14 -12.34 -19.04 -3.98
CA ALA A 14 -13.17 -19.64 -5.03
C ALA A 14 -12.84 -19.09 -6.44
N ARG A 15 -11.94 -18.15 -6.57
CA ARG A 15 -11.58 -17.58 -7.86
C ARG A 15 -10.63 -18.51 -8.61
N THR A 16 -10.99 -18.83 -9.85
CA THR A 16 -10.19 -19.66 -10.77
C THR A 16 -9.91 -18.88 -12.05
N GLY A 17 -8.77 -19.18 -12.69
CA GLY A 17 -8.41 -18.55 -13.94
C GLY A 17 -7.71 -17.19 -13.79
N LEU A 18 -7.39 -16.61 -14.94
CA LEU A 18 -6.70 -15.32 -15.04
C LEU A 18 -7.69 -14.16 -14.99
N CYS A 19 -7.20 -12.96 -14.70
CA CYS A 19 -8.03 -11.75 -14.79
C CYS A 19 -8.55 -11.54 -16.22
N ALA A 20 -9.81 -11.10 -16.34
CA ALA A 20 -10.45 -10.82 -17.63
C ALA A 20 -10.02 -9.47 -18.22
N GLY A 21 -9.43 -8.58 -17.41
CA GLY A 21 -9.01 -7.24 -17.81
C GLY A 21 -8.71 -6.37 -16.62
N VAL A 22 -8.46 -5.10 -16.85
CA VAL A 22 -8.19 -4.09 -15.85
C VAL A 22 -9.38 -3.15 -15.77
N HIS A 23 -10.08 -3.13 -14.64
CA HIS A 23 -11.12 -2.15 -14.35
C HIS A 23 -10.47 -0.85 -13.86
N ASP A 24 -9.68 -0.95 -12.78
CA ASP A 24 -8.93 0.15 -12.20
C ASP A 24 -7.44 -0.21 -12.10
N PRO A 25 -6.53 0.74 -12.35
CA PRO A 25 -5.11 0.49 -12.20
C PRO A 25 -4.72 0.31 -10.72
N LEU A 26 -3.69 -0.52 -10.50
CA LEU A 26 -3.07 -0.71 -9.20
C LEU A 26 -1.94 0.31 -9.00
N TYR A 27 -1.88 0.93 -7.84
CA TYR A 27 -0.93 1.97 -7.50
C TYR A 27 0.01 1.58 -6.35
N ALA A 28 1.20 2.17 -6.35
CA ALA A 28 1.97 2.46 -5.16
C ALA A 28 1.90 3.97 -4.91
N ARG A 29 1.56 4.36 -3.70
CA ARG A 29 1.51 5.75 -3.27
C ARG A 29 2.42 5.95 -2.09
N ALA A 30 3.08 7.10 -2.00
CA ALA A 30 3.96 7.39 -0.88
C ALA A 30 3.75 8.81 -0.36
N VAL A 31 3.92 8.96 0.93
CA VAL A 31 4.00 10.26 1.62
C VAL A 31 5.30 10.29 2.39
N ALA A 32 6.08 11.36 2.20
CA ALA A 32 7.27 11.63 2.99
C ALA A 32 6.98 12.79 3.95
N VAL A 33 7.37 12.64 5.21
CA VAL A 33 7.22 13.65 6.25
C VAL A 33 8.56 13.78 6.98
N GLY A 34 9.02 15.02 7.17
CA GLY A 34 10.27 15.29 7.86
C GLY A 34 10.23 16.64 8.57
N VAL A 35 11.19 16.82 9.45
CA VAL A 35 11.46 18.13 10.08
C VAL A 35 12.85 18.57 9.67
N PRO A 36 13.12 19.89 9.58
CA PRO A 36 14.43 20.38 9.23
C PRO A 36 15.55 19.80 10.12
N GLY A 37 16.62 19.31 9.52
CA GLY A 37 17.77 18.75 10.22
C GLY A 37 17.64 17.28 10.67
N ALA A 38 16.57 16.58 10.31
CA ALA A 38 16.41 15.15 10.56
C ALA A 38 16.02 14.40 9.29
N ASP A 39 16.37 13.11 9.24
CA ASP A 39 15.96 12.24 8.14
C ASP A 39 14.42 12.11 8.08
N PRO A 40 13.83 12.18 6.90
CA PRO A 40 12.41 12.03 6.72
C PRO A 40 11.94 10.60 7.00
N THR A 41 10.66 10.46 7.29
CA THR A 41 9.96 9.17 7.36
C THR A 41 9.08 9.04 6.13
N VAL A 42 9.01 7.84 5.55
CA VAL A 42 8.20 7.55 4.37
C VAL A 42 7.18 6.47 4.69
N LEU A 43 5.92 6.75 4.40
CA LEU A 43 4.84 5.76 4.40
C LEU A 43 4.51 5.41 2.94
N ILE A 44 4.57 4.13 2.60
CA ILE A 44 4.30 3.61 1.26
C ILE A 44 3.08 2.70 1.35
N SER A 45 2.03 3.04 0.62
CA SER A 45 0.82 2.23 0.46
C SER A 45 0.82 1.57 -0.91
N ILE A 46 0.59 0.26 -0.94
CA ILE A 46 0.64 -0.57 -2.16
C ILE A 46 -0.70 -1.26 -2.36
N ASP A 47 -1.26 -1.17 -3.55
CA ASP A 47 -2.50 -1.86 -3.91
C ASP A 47 -2.22 -3.34 -4.16
N CYS A 48 -2.26 -4.12 -3.08
CA CYS A 48 -2.12 -5.58 -3.07
C CYS A 48 -2.82 -6.19 -1.86
N LEU A 49 -2.95 -7.51 -1.83
CA LEU A 49 -3.60 -8.22 -0.74
C LEU A 49 -2.81 -8.15 0.56
N GLY A 50 -1.51 -8.26 0.49
CA GLY A 50 -0.61 -8.24 1.64
C GLY A 50 0.84 -8.11 1.20
N ILE A 51 1.74 -7.87 2.15
CA ILE A 51 3.17 -7.72 1.91
C ILE A 51 3.91 -8.60 2.90
N ASP A 52 4.73 -9.51 2.41
CA ASP A 52 5.63 -10.28 3.25
C ASP A 52 6.91 -9.51 3.59
N ALA A 53 7.68 -10.06 4.53
CA ALA A 53 8.90 -9.41 5.01
C ALA A 53 9.94 -9.22 3.90
N SER A 54 10.03 -10.15 2.95
CA SER A 54 11.01 -10.09 1.86
C SER A 54 10.73 -8.95 0.91
N VAL A 55 9.46 -8.68 0.61
CA VAL A 55 9.04 -7.54 -0.22
C VAL A 55 9.31 -6.23 0.49
N ALA A 56 8.93 -6.13 1.78
CA ALA A 56 9.18 -4.94 2.57
C ALA A 56 10.68 -4.62 2.64
N GLU A 57 11.52 -5.65 2.82
CA GLU A 57 12.97 -5.51 2.83
C GLU A 57 13.53 -5.07 1.49
N ALA A 58 13.08 -5.66 0.38
CA ALA A 58 13.50 -5.24 -0.96
C ALA A 58 13.17 -3.76 -1.25
N VAL A 59 12.00 -3.28 -0.81
CA VAL A 59 11.63 -1.86 -0.90
C VAL A 59 12.56 -0.99 -0.06
N ARG A 60 12.86 -1.40 1.19
CA ARG A 60 13.76 -0.66 2.09
C ARG A 60 15.17 -0.58 1.53
N LEU A 61 15.71 -1.67 1.03
CA LEU A 61 17.03 -1.71 0.37
C LEU A 61 17.07 -0.76 -0.86
N GLY A 62 15.98 -0.70 -1.63
CA GLY A 62 15.85 0.22 -2.76
C GLY A 62 15.82 1.70 -2.37
N LEU A 63 15.65 2.01 -1.08
CA LEU A 63 15.61 3.38 -0.55
C LEU A 63 16.87 3.77 0.25
N ALA A 64 17.90 2.91 0.27
CA ALA A 64 19.17 3.26 0.88
C ALA A 64 19.69 4.61 0.33
N PRO A 65 20.32 5.48 1.15
CA PRO A 65 20.77 5.23 2.53
C PRO A 65 19.74 5.56 3.63
N LEU A 66 18.46 5.77 3.31
CA LEU A 66 17.43 6.02 4.33
C LEU A 66 17.33 4.82 5.28
N ALA A 67 17.34 5.07 6.59
CA ALA A 67 17.31 4.03 7.61
C ALA A 67 15.99 3.24 7.57
N THR A 68 16.04 1.93 7.76
CA THR A 68 14.90 1.01 7.59
C THR A 68 13.71 1.32 8.50
N GLU A 69 13.98 1.81 9.71
CA GLU A 69 12.97 2.26 10.68
C GLU A 69 12.22 3.53 10.26
N ARG A 70 12.73 4.23 9.25
CA ARG A 70 12.09 5.40 8.64
C ARG A 70 11.16 5.03 7.48
N ILE A 71 11.01 3.75 7.15
CA ILE A 71 10.27 3.29 5.98
C ILE A 71 9.17 2.32 6.43
N ALA A 72 7.93 2.79 6.38
CA ALA A 72 6.74 1.97 6.59
C ALA A 72 6.16 1.55 5.23
N VAL A 73 5.91 0.24 5.05
CA VAL A 73 5.31 -0.32 3.84
C VAL A 73 4.03 -1.04 4.26
N VAL A 74 2.89 -0.66 3.65
CA VAL A 74 1.57 -1.20 3.98
C VAL A 74 0.82 -1.63 2.72
N ALA A 75 -0.01 -2.66 2.83
CA ALA A 75 -0.93 -3.09 1.79
C ALA A 75 -2.31 -2.48 2.00
N THR A 76 -3.01 -2.13 0.92
CA THR A 76 -4.42 -1.70 0.99
C THR A 76 -5.38 -2.86 1.26
N HIS A 77 -4.89 -4.08 1.18
CA HIS A 77 -5.64 -5.33 1.28
C HIS A 77 -6.68 -5.49 0.15
N THR A 78 -6.41 -4.94 -1.03
CA THR A 78 -7.31 -5.14 -2.17
C THR A 78 -7.32 -6.59 -2.61
N HIS A 79 -8.51 -7.13 -2.88
CA HIS A 79 -8.72 -8.45 -3.48
C HIS A 79 -8.79 -8.37 -5.02
N GLY A 80 -8.46 -7.22 -5.59
CA GLY A 80 -8.48 -6.94 -7.04
C GLY A 80 -7.09 -6.95 -7.68
N GLY A 81 -6.11 -7.63 -7.09
CA GLY A 81 -4.74 -7.67 -7.59
C GLY A 81 -4.15 -9.09 -7.74
N PRO A 82 -2.98 -9.23 -8.36
CA PRO A 82 -2.28 -10.49 -8.48
C PRO A 82 -1.75 -10.99 -7.12
N PRO A 83 -1.44 -12.29 -7.01
CA PRO A 83 -0.75 -12.82 -5.83
C PRO A 83 0.61 -12.17 -5.65
N VAL A 84 0.89 -11.71 -4.45
CA VAL A 84 2.18 -11.09 -4.04
C VAL A 84 2.66 -11.64 -2.70
N LEU A 85 1.88 -12.49 -2.06
CA LEU A 85 2.28 -13.25 -0.89
C LEU A 85 2.73 -14.64 -1.34
N ARG A 86 3.88 -15.10 -0.88
CA ARG A 86 4.40 -16.44 -1.16
C ARG A 86 3.68 -17.49 -0.30
N ASP A 87 2.38 -17.59 -0.49
CA ASP A 87 1.50 -18.54 0.21
C ASP A 87 0.75 -19.37 -0.83
N ALA A 88 0.88 -20.70 -0.74
CA ALA A 88 0.26 -21.66 -1.65
C ALA A 88 -1.28 -21.53 -1.75
N PHE A 89 -1.94 -20.99 -0.72
CA PHE A 89 -3.39 -20.75 -0.73
C PHE A 89 -3.81 -19.51 -1.51
N LEU A 90 -2.87 -18.61 -1.81
CA LEU A 90 -3.16 -17.30 -2.41
C LEU A 90 -2.80 -17.24 -3.90
N GLY A 91 -2.31 -18.33 -4.45
CA GLY A 91 -1.87 -18.45 -5.85
C GLY A 91 -0.37 -18.27 -6.03
N GLU A 92 0.13 -18.67 -7.19
CA GLU A 92 1.54 -18.51 -7.55
C GLU A 92 1.89 -17.05 -7.81
N THR A 93 2.96 -16.60 -7.22
CA THR A 93 3.51 -15.25 -7.40
C THR A 93 4.49 -15.26 -8.57
N GLU A 94 4.28 -14.38 -9.54
CA GLU A 94 5.20 -14.22 -10.66
C GLU A 94 6.29 -13.19 -10.33
N ASP A 95 7.56 -13.52 -10.56
CA ASP A 95 8.70 -12.63 -10.26
C ASP A 95 8.55 -11.25 -10.93
N ARG A 96 8.07 -11.21 -12.19
CA ARG A 96 7.82 -9.93 -12.90
C ARG A 96 6.78 -9.04 -12.20
N VAL A 97 5.81 -9.63 -11.49
CA VAL A 97 4.82 -8.89 -10.70
C VAL A 97 5.48 -8.31 -9.47
N MET A 98 6.32 -9.11 -8.81
CA MET A 98 7.09 -8.69 -7.65
C MET A 98 8.08 -7.57 -7.99
N ASP A 99 8.84 -7.70 -9.06
CA ASP A 99 9.78 -6.66 -9.53
C ASP A 99 9.06 -5.35 -9.82
N ARG A 100 7.91 -5.42 -10.47
CA ARG A 100 7.09 -4.24 -10.78
C ARG A 100 6.51 -3.59 -9.52
N LEU A 101 6.13 -4.40 -8.53
CA LEU A 101 5.63 -3.92 -7.24
C LEU A 101 6.75 -3.21 -6.47
N VAL A 102 7.91 -3.85 -6.31
CA VAL A 102 9.05 -3.27 -5.58
C VAL A 102 9.55 -2.00 -6.29
N SER A 103 9.77 -2.05 -7.60
CA SER A 103 10.24 -0.88 -8.36
C SER A 103 9.23 0.27 -8.31
N GLY A 104 7.93 -0.01 -8.41
CA GLY A 104 6.87 0.99 -8.29
C GLY A 104 6.82 1.65 -6.91
N ALA A 105 6.96 0.86 -5.85
CA ALA A 105 7.01 1.34 -4.47
C ALA A 105 8.24 2.24 -4.22
N VAL A 106 9.41 1.80 -4.66
CA VAL A 106 10.66 2.59 -4.55
C VAL A 106 10.55 3.89 -5.36
N HIS A 107 10.01 3.84 -6.58
CA HIS A 107 9.79 5.04 -7.39
C HIS A 107 8.85 6.05 -6.70
N ALA A 108 7.72 5.60 -6.19
CA ALA A 108 6.77 6.45 -5.48
C ALA A 108 7.40 7.10 -4.23
N ALA A 109 8.16 6.32 -3.45
CA ALA A 109 8.86 6.84 -2.28
C ALA A 109 9.93 7.88 -2.62
N ARG A 110 10.75 7.62 -3.65
CA ARG A 110 11.76 8.59 -4.13
C ARG A 110 11.12 9.88 -4.65
N ALA A 111 10.00 9.76 -5.36
CA ALA A 111 9.26 10.94 -5.81
C ALA A 111 8.72 11.76 -4.64
N ALA A 112 8.18 11.11 -3.59
CA ALA A 112 7.71 11.78 -2.38
C ALA A 112 8.85 12.48 -1.63
N LEU A 113 10.01 11.82 -1.50
CA LEU A 113 11.21 12.41 -0.88
C LEU A 113 11.71 13.64 -1.66
N ALA A 114 11.76 13.55 -2.98
CA ALA A 114 12.17 14.66 -3.84
C ALA A 114 11.18 15.84 -3.83
N ALA A 115 9.91 15.58 -3.49
CA ALA A 115 8.85 16.59 -3.45
C ALA A 115 8.65 17.20 -2.05
N LEU A 116 9.54 16.93 -1.09
CA LEU A 116 9.44 17.52 0.25
C LEU A 116 9.45 19.06 0.15
N ALA A 117 8.46 19.65 0.81
CA ALA A 117 8.29 21.10 0.88
C ALA A 117 7.67 21.47 2.24
N PRO A 118 7.83 22.73 2.68
CA PRO A 118 7.16 23.19 3.88
C PRO A 118 5.65 22.91 3.83
N ALA A 119 5.11 22.34 4.91
CA ALA A 119 3.71 22.01 5.03
C ALA A 119 3.28 22.11 6.49
N GLU A 120 2.00 22.41 6.70
CA GLU A 120 1.35 22.31 8.00
C GLU A 120 0.75 20.90 8.14
N LEU A 121 1.09 20.20 9.21
CA LEU A 121 0.54 18.91 9.55
C LEU A 121 -0.67 19.11 10.46
N ARG A 122 -1.80 18.51 10.09
CA ARG A 122 -3.03 18.52 10.90
C ARG A 122 -3.47 17.09 11.14
N PHE A 123 -3.91 16.82 12.35
CA PHE A 123 -4.51 15.57 12.76
C PHE A 123 -5.97 15.77 13.14
N GLY A 124 -6.81 14.83 12.76
CA GLY A 124 -8.23 14.82 13.11
C GLY A 124 -8.78 13.41 13.22
N ARG A 125 -9.97 13.29 13.77
CA ARG A 125 -10.76 12.05 13.81
C ARG A 125 -12.17 12.34 13.33
N SER A 126 -12.79 11.37 12.69
CA SER A 126 -14.19 11.40 12.27
C SER A 126 -14.82 10.02 12.47
N ILE A 127 -16.11 9.94 12.27
CA ILE A 127 -16.86 8.68 12.33
C ILE A 127 -17.47 8.42 10.96
N ALA A 128 -17.27 7.20 10.43
CA ALA A 128 -17.86 6.73 9.18
C ALA A 128 -18.95 5.69 9.46
N ALA A 129 -20.04 6.13 10.07
CA ALA A 129 -21.16 5.27 10.44
C ALA A 129 -21.78 4.55 9.23
N GLY A 130 -22.04 3.27 9.37
CA GLY A 130 -22.73 2.45 8.36
C GLY A 130 -21.87 2.02 7.16
N VAL A 131 -20.59 2.36 7.11
CA VAL A 131 -19.65 1.91 6.07
C VAL A 131 -19.15 0.51 6.36
N ALA A 132 -18.70 0.24 7.58
CA ALA A 132 -18.24 -1.07 8.01
C ALA A 132 -19.41 -1.96 8.46
N ARG A 133 -19.26 -3.27 8.24
CA ARG A 133 -20.20 -4.29 8.73
C ARG A 133 -19.45 -5.46 9.32
N ASN A 134 -19.93 -5.95 10.46
CA ASN A 134 -19.47 -7.23 10.98
C ASN A 134 -20.11 -8.38 10.16
N ARG A 135 -19.29 -9.07 9.37
CA ARG A 135 -19.77 -10.13 8.47
C ARG A 135 -20.19 -11.43 9.18
N ARG A 136 -19.78 -11.61 10.44
CA ARG A 136 -20.08 -12.83 11.22
C ARG A 136 -21.29 -12.66 12.12
N GLN A 137 -21.56 -11.44 12.57
CA GLN A 137 -22.64 -11.14 13.48
C GLN A 137 -23.24 -9.78 13.10
N ALA A 138 -24.51 -9.76 12.69
CA ALA A 138 -25.16 -8.57 12.14
C ALA A 138 -25.15 -7.35 13.08
N ALA A 139 -25.27 -7.60 14.40
CA ALA A 139 -25.17 -6.57 15.44
C ALA A 139 -23.82 -6.59 16.18
N GLY A 140 -22.80 -7.23 15.61
CA GLY A 140 -21.47 -7.31 16.20
C GLY A 140 -20.72 -5.98 16.13
N PRO A 141 -19.65 -5.83 16.92
CA PRO A 141 -18.88 -4.60 16.96
C PRO A 141 -18.25 -4.31 15.60
N VAL A 142 -18.21 -3.03 15.25
CA VAL A 142 -17.50 -2.46 14.11
C VAL A 142 -16.67 -1.29 14.58
N ASP A 143 -15.56 -1.03 13.92
CA ASP A 143 -14.75 0.17 14.11
C ASP A 143 -15.20 1.21 13.07
N GLU A 144 -15.80 2.29 13.54
CA GLU A 144 -16.28 3.40 12.71
C GLU A 144 -15.33 4.60 12.75
N ASP A 145 -14.26 4.53 13.56
CA ASP A 145 -13.27 5.59 13.69
C ASP A 145 -12.46 5.76 12.42
N VAL A 146 -12.36 7.00 11.95
CA VAL A 146 -11.48 7.40 10.84
C VAL A 146 -10.45 8.40 11.36
N ALA A 147 -9.20 7.95 11.48
CA ALA A 147 -8.07 8.82 11.75
C ALA A 147 -7.63 9.53 10.46
N VAL A 148 -7.48 10.85 10.52
CA VAL A 148 -7.10 11.68 9.37
C VAL A 148 -5.81 12.41 9.69
N LEU A 149 -4.80 12.21 8.84
CA LEU A 149 -3.59 13.01 8.81
C LEU A 149 -3.59 13.80 7.49
N SER A 150 -3.54 15.12 7.57
CA SER A 150 -3.55 15.98 6.39
C SER A 150 -2.33 16.92 6.37
N LEU A 151 -1.82 17.14 5.17
CA LEU A 151 -0.69 18.01 4.90
C LEU A 151 -1.19 19.19 4.06
N TRP A 152 -1.00 20.39 4.56
CA TRP A 152 -1.45 21.62 3.91
C TRP A 152 -0.23 22.44 3.50
N ARG A 153 -0.15 22.84 2.24
CA ARG A 153 0.87 23.79 1.82
C ARG A 153 0.43 25.19 2.25
N PRO A 154 1.35 25.99 2.80
CA PRO A 154 1.10 27.42 2.97
C PRO A 154 0.79 28.03 1.61
N GLY A 155 -0.23 28.87 1.54
CA GLY A 155 -0.60 29.61 0.34
C GLY A 155 0.44 30.68 -0.02
#